data_036515565d0c7a9356ec546cac64534c
#
_entry.id   036515565d0c7a9356ec546cac64534c
#
_cell.length_a   1.000
_cell.length_b   1.000
_cell.length_c   1.000
_cell.angle_alpha   90.00
_cell.angle_beta   90.00
_cell.angle_gamma   90.00
#
_symmetry.space_group_name_H-M   'P 1'
#
loop_
_entity.id
_entity.type
_entity.pdbx_description
1 polymer ?
#
loop_
_entity_poly.entity_id
_entity_poly.type
_entity_poly.pdbx_seq_one_letter_code
_entity_poly.pdbx_strand_id
1 'polypeptide(L)' 'DDIPYIKNINFEGINCLGAKEAVVIEPLKDMPETITDIHIKASSFVTSGENRVGCDCLTSEQTTYEIL' A
#
# COMPACT_ATOMS: atom_id res chain seq x y z
N ASP A 1 -24.26 8.86 9.33
CA ASP A 1 -23.01 9.38 8.78
C ASP A 1 -22.47 8.40 7.75
N ASP A 2 -21.90 8.93 6.69
CA ASP A 2 -21.36 8.10 5.63
C ASP A 2 -20.02 7.49 6.01
N ILE A 3 -19.84 6.21 5.67
CA ILE A 3 -18.56 5.54 5.84
C ILE A 3 -17.73 5.84 4.58
N PRO A 4 -16.53 6.39 4.73
CA PRO A 4 -15.70 6.64 3.55
C PRO A 4 -15.17 5.33 2.96
N TYR A 5 -15.22 5.24 1.66
CA TYR A 5 -14.65 4.12 0.91
C TYR A 5 -13.55 4.64 0.00
N ILE A 6 -12.43 3.92 -0.02
CA ILE A 6 -11.30 4.21 -0.89
C ILE A 6 -11.12 3.00 -1.80
N LYS A 7 -11.18 3.22 -3.11
CA LYS A 7 -10.99 2.14 -4.07
C LYS A 7 -10.49 2.66 -5.40
N ASN A 8 -9.97 1.74 -6.20
CA ASN A 8 -9.49 2.03 -7.55
C ASN A 8 -8.37 3.08 -7.58
N ILE A 9 -7.41 2.94 -6.67
CA ILE A 9 -6.24 3.81 -6.63
C ILE A 9 -5.08 3.10 -7.30
N ASN A 10 -4.42 3.79 -8.22
CA ASN A 10 -3.30 3.23 -8.97
C ASN A 10 -2.05 4.08 -8.76
N PHE A 11 -0.96 3.40 -8.44
CA PHE A 11 0.37 4.00 -8.33
C PHE A 11 1.28 3.33 -9.32
N GLU A 12 2.10 4.10 -10.01
CA GLU A 12 3.02 3.55 -10.99
C GLU A 12 4.33 4.32 -10.99
N GLY A 13 5.43 3.58 -11.09
CA GLY A 13 6.74 4.19 -11.24
C GLY A 13 7.29 4.85 -9.99
N ILE A 14 6.86 4.40 -8.82
CA ILE A 14 7.37 4.96 -7.56
C ILE A 14 8.72 4.33 -7.25
N ASN A 15 9.67 5.18 -6.88
CA ASN A 15 10.98 4.75 -6.45
C ASN A 15 11.26 5.34 -5.07
N CYS A 16 11.24 4.48 -4.06
CA CYS A 16 11.40 4.90 -2.67
C CYS A 16 12.64 4.22 -2.09
N LEU A 17 13.57 5.02 -1.59
CA LEU A 17 14.81 4.51 -1.03
C LEU A 17 15.06 5.14 0.33
N GLY A 18 15.22 4.29 1.35
CA GLY A 18 15.65 4.72 2.67
C GLY A 18 14.55 5.06 3.66
N ALA A 19 13.30 4.95 3.29
CA ALA A 19 12.21 5.17 4.22
C ALA A 19 12.14 4.02 5.24
N LYS A 20 11.56 4.29 6.40
CA LYS A 20 11.33 3.23 7.37
C LYS A 20 10.18 2.34 6.90
N GLU A 21 9.08 2.97 6.51
CA GLU A 21 7.92 2.29 5.93
C GLU A 21 7.51 3.09 4.71
N ALA A 22 7.38 2.42 3.57
CA ALA A 22 7.01 3.11 2.33
C ALA A 22 5.54 2.98 2.00
N VAL A 23 4.93 1.85 2.37
CA VAL A 23 3.52 1.58 2.08
C VAL A 23 2.81 1.34 3.40
N VAL A 24 1.86 2.21 3.73
CA VAL A 24 1.05 2.08 4.93
C VAL A 24 -0.41 2.25 4.52
N ILE A 25 -1.19 1.21 4.74
CA ILE A 25 -2.61 1.23 4.45
C ILE A 25 -3.33 0.85 5.74
N GLU A 26 -4.05 1.80 6.32
CA GLU A 26 -4.75 1.60 7.59
C GLU A 26 -6.24 1.87 7.39
N PRO A 27 -7.04 0.82 7.19
CA PRO A 27 -8.49 0.99 7.13
C PRO A 27 -9.07 1.33 8.50
N LEU A 28 -10.31 1.72 8.51
CA LEU A 28 -11.03 1.94 9.76
C LEU A 28 -11.06 0.66 10.58
N LYS A 29 -11.06 0.81 11.89
CA LYS A 29 -11.07 -0.32 12.81
C LYS A 29 -12.25 -1.24 12.51
N ASP A 30 -11.96 -2.54 12.42
CA ASP A 30 -12.94 -3.59 12.14
C ASP A 30 -13.70 -3.42 10.82
N MET A 31 -13.17 -2.56 9.92
CA MET A 31 -13.79 -2.31 8.62
C MET A 31 -12.75 -2.33 7.49
N PRO A 32 -11.98 -3.43 7.34
CA PRO A 32 -10.94 -3.46 6.30
C PRO A 32 -11.50 -3.38 4.88
N GLU A 33 -12.75 -3.73 4.69
CA GLU A 33 -13.42 -3.70 3.40
C GLU A 33 -13.65 -2.28 2.86
N THR A 34 -13.38 -1.26 3.68
CA THR A 34 -13.52 0.13 3.22
C THR A 34 -12.41 0.57 2.27
N ILE A 35 -11.33 -0.20 2.20
CA ILE A 35 -10.24 0.06 1.25
C ILE A 35 -10.08 -1.15 0.35
N THR A 36 -10.25 -0.96 -0.96
CA THR A 36 -10.15 -2.03 -1.94
C THR A 36 -9.49 -1.53 -3.22
N ASP A 37 -8.99 -2.47 -4.04
CA ASP A 37 -8.48 -2.18 -5.39
C ASP A 37 -7.39 -1.12 -5.40
N ILE A 38 -6.39 -1.31 -4.56
CA ILE A 38 -5.18 -0.48 -4.56
C ILE A 38 -4.12 -1.23 -5.37
N HIS A 39 -3.63 -0.60 -6.42
CA HIS A 39 -2.66 -1.21 -7.33
C HIS A 39 -1.36 -0.42 -7.35
N ILE A 40 -0.26 -1.12 -7.24
CA ILE A 40 1.08 -0.54 -7.36
C ILE A 40 1.81 -1.28 -8.48
N LYS A 41 2.28 -0.55 -9.48
CA LYS A 41 2.94 -1.13 -10.65
C LYS A 41 4.30 -0.50 -10.88
N ALA A 42 5.23 -1.31 -11.40
CA ALA A 42 6.54 -0.86 -11.86
C ALA A 42 7.26 0.02 -10.85
N SER A 43 7.23 -0.40 -9.59
CA SER A 43 7.75 0.39 -8.47
C SER A 43 8.83 -0.36 -7.71
N SER A 44 9.62 0.37 -6.94
CA SER A 44 10.70 -0.19 -6.13
C SER A 44 10.71 0.49 -4.77
N PHE A 45 10.66 -0.31 -3.72
CA PHE A 45 10.66 0.18 -2.35
C PHE A 45 11.78 -0.49 -1.58
N VAL A 46 12.71 0.31 -1.06
CA VAL A 46 13.79 -0.15 -0.19
C VAL A 46 13.63 0.54 1.14
N THR A 47 13.30 -0.21 2.17
CA THR A 47 12.94 0.33 3.47
C THR A 47 13.81 -0.28 4.57
N SER A 48 13.83 0.35 5.74
CA SER A 48 14.52 -0.19 6.90
C SER A 48 13.59 -1.00 7.82
N GLY A 49 12.29 -0.95 7.57
CA GLY A 49 11.29 -1.71 8.32
C GLY A 49 10.20 -2.22 7.41
N GLU A 50 9.32 -3.02 7.97
CA GLU A 50 8.23 -3.61 7.21
C GLU A 50 7.13 -2.59 6.92
N ASN A 51 6.53 -2.71 5.74
CA ASN A 51 5.34 -1.95 5.39
C ASN A 51 4.15 -2.50 6.16
N ARG A 52 3.13 -1.65 6.35
CA ARG A 52 1.92 -2.04 7.07
C ARG A 52 0.71 -1.94 6.16
N VAL A 53 0.13 -3.07 5.84
CA VAL A 53 -1.07 -3.13 4.99
C VAL A 53 -2.14 -3.90 5.76
N GLY A 54 -3.15 -3.18 6.24
CA GLY A 54 -4.19 -3.72 7.11
C GLY A 54 -5.42 -4.25 6.38
N CYS A 55 -5.30 -4.56 5.10
CA CYS A 55 -6.42 -5.06 4.31
C CYS A 55 -5.94 -6.02 3.22
N ASP A 56 -6.87 -6.72 2.61
CA ASP A 56 -6.62 -7.58 1.46
C ASP A 56 -6.87 -6.79 0.18
N CYS A 57 -6.30 -5.62 0.11
CA CYS A 57 -6.67 -4.60 -0.87
C CYS A 57 -5.57 -4.28 -1.87
N LEU A 58 -4.34 -4.69 -1.58
CA LEU A 58 -3.18 -4.28 -2.36
C LEU A 58 -2.77 -5.37 -3.36
N THR A 59 -2.62 -4.96 -4.61
CA THR A 59 -2.04 -5.79 -5.67
C THR A 59 -0.79 -5.09 -6.19
N SER A 60 0.32 -5.81 -6.22
CA SER A 60 1.58 -5.27 -6.73
C SER A 60 1.98 -6.03 -8.01
N GLU A 61 2.33 -5.28 -9.05
CA GLU A 61 2.79 -5.84 -10.31
C GLU A 61 4.12 -5.21 -10.69
N GLN A 62 5.09 -6.04 -11.11
CA GLN A 62 6.42 -5.57 -11.52
C GLN A 62 7.02 -4.63 -10.46
N THR A 63 6.83 -4.97 -9.21
CA THR A 63 7.20 -4.13 -8.07
C THR A 63 8.05 -4.95 -7.12
N THR A 64 9.07 -4.32 -6.56
CA THR A 64 9.96 -4.96 -5.61
C THR A 64 9.87 -4.29 -4.24
N TYR A 65 9.97 -5.11 -3.20
CA TYR A 65 10.04 -4.65 -1.82
C TYR A 65 11.29 -5.26 -1.19
N GLU A 66 12.15 -4.40 -0.68
CA GLU A 66 13.38 -4.84 -0.02
C GLU A 66 13.48 -4.19 1.34
N ILE A 67 13.84 -4.99 2.35
CA ILE A 67 14.06 -4.49 3.71
C ILE A 67 15.54 -4.65 4.02
N LEU A 68 16.16 -3.55 4.39
CA LEU A 68 17.58 -3.51 4.73
C LEU A 68 17.84 -3.93 6.17
#